data_d80ff18a0fdd400168d2574515520b2f
#
_entry.id   d80ff18a0fdd400168d2574515520b2f
#
_cell.length_a   1.000
_cell.length_b   1.000
_cell.length_c   1.000
_cell.angle_alpha   90.00
_cell.angle_beta   90.00
_cell.angle_gamma   90.00
#
_symmetry.space_group_name_H-M   'P 1'
#
loop_
_entity.id
_entity.type
_entity.pdbx_description
1 polymer ?
#
loop_
_entity_poly.entity_id
_entity_poly.type
_entity_poly.pdbx_seq_one_letter_code
_entity_poly.pdbx_strand_id
1 'polypeptide(L)'
;LGARPLLSLYERFFLTLPRYKSGAARLIRPAYGYIPAYSRLGPMPTSPDSRVLLVGDAAARHSPLTFCGFGSMIRSFWPVSQGVIRLLEKDRLAQPDLEGLWARLEPPALKVMGGLTLMMMPPPGGALEEPDGINELLDDAFATLAGLGEKAYAAFLQDEVDASTFVRFMLGAASRHPAVYRKVFAHLTPAEAVRWLARLARFRWRA
;
A
#
# COMPACT_ATOMS: atom_id res chain seq x y z
N LEU A 1 7.13 18.72 7.36
CA LEU A 1 8.01 18.80 6.18
C LEU A 1 7.72 20.12 5.50
N GLY A 2 8.62 21.13 5.69
CA GLY A 2 8.56 22.37 4.93
C GLY A 2 8.63 22.03 3.43
N ALA A 3 7.78 22.67 2.63
CA ALA A 3 7.78 22.49 1.18
C ALA A 3 9.16 22.81 0.62
N ARG A 4 9.93 21.78 0.31
CA ARG A 4 11.19 21.98 -0.40
C ARG A 4 10.85 22.35 -1.83
N PRO A 5 11.47 23.39 -2.41
CA PRO A 5 11.26 23.74 -3.79
C PRO A 5 11.54 22.52 -4.69
N LEU A 6 10.71 22.29 -5.69
CA LEU A 6 10.84 21.16 -6.61
C LEU A 6 12.24 21.08 -7.23
N LEU A 7 12.84 22.22 -7.55
CA LEU A 7 14.20 22.31 -8.08
C LEU A 7 15.24 21.72 -7.13
N SER A 8 15.14 21.97 -5.83
CA SER A 8 16.08 21.40 -4.85
C SER A 8 15.96 19.89 -4.71
N LEU A 9 14.77 19.33 -4.96
CA LEU A 9 14.57 17.88 -5.01
C LEU A 9 15.22 17.26 -6.26
N TYR A 10 15.10 17.91 -7.42
CA TYR A 10 15.79 17.49 -8.64
C TYR A 10 17.32 17.57 -8.49
N GLU A 11 17.83 18.67 -7.97
CA GLU A 11 19.26 18.83 -7.71
C GLU A 11 19.78 17.69 -6.82
N ARG A 12 19.12 17.46 -5.69
CA ARG A 12 19.47 16.35 -4.78
C ARG A 12 19.39 14.99 -5.46
N PHE A 13 18.38 14.74 -6.29
CA PHE A 13 18.24 13.51 -7.04
C PHE A 13 19.46 13.30 -7.95
N PHE A 14 19.87 14.29 -8.75
CA PHE A 14 20.99 14.16 -9.66
C PHE A 14 22.34 14.05 -8.94
N LEU A 15 22.50 14.73 -7.82
CA LEU A 15 23.69 14.59 -6.96
C LEU A 15 23.80 13.19 -6.34
N THR A 16 22.68 12.54 -6.09
CA THR A 16 22.64 11.23 -5.44
C THR A 16 22.64 10.08 -6.44
N LEU A 17 22.15 10.30 -7.65
CA LEU A 17 22.00 9.28 -8.69
C LEU A 17 23.26 8.46 -8.98
N PRO A 18 24.49 9.04 -9.02
CA PRO A 18 25.71 8.26 -9.25
C PRO A 18 26.01 7.21 -8.18
N ARG A 19 25.40 7.30 -7.00
CA ARG A 19 25.54 6.30 -5.92
C ARG A 19 24.74 5.02 -6.20
N TYR A 20 23.72 5.12 -7.04
CA TYR A 20 22.78 4.02 -7.33
C TYR A 20 22.90 3.48 -8.76
N LYS A 21 23.36 4.32 -9.69
CA LYS A 21 23.54 3.94 -11.10
C LYS A 21 24.86 4.42 -11.63
N SER A 22 25.66 3.50 -12.14
CA SER A 22 26.87 3.80 -12.89
C SER A 22 26.50 4.24 -14.31
N GLY A 23 27.22 5.24 -14.84
CA GLY A 23 27.09 5.73 -16.21
C GLY A 23 26.50 7.13 -16.29
N ALA A 24 26.65 7.76 -17.46
CA ALA A 24 26.13 9.10 -17.72
C ALA A 24 24.60 9.02 -17.91
N ALA A 25 23.84 9.57 -16.96
CA ALA A 25 22.41 9.75 -17.12
C ALA A 25 22.13 11.01 -17.93
N ARG A 26 21.34 10.91 -18.99
CA ARG A 26 20.82 12.06 -19.76
C ARG A 26 19.38 12.34 -19.34
N LEU A 27 19.13 13.55 -18.87
CA LEU A 27 17.76 14.00 -18.62
C LEU A 27 17.04 14.18 -19.96
N ILE A 28 15.94 13.45 -20.18
CA ILE A 28 15.09 13.60 -21.37
C ILE A 28 14.03 14.66 -21.10
N ARG A 29 13.26 14.48 -20.02
CA ARG A 29 12.28 15.45 -19.51
C ARG A 29 11.95 15.12 -18.06
N PRO A 30 11.70 16.11 -17.21
CA PRO A 30 11.14 15.86 -15.89
C PRO A 30 9.64 15.54 -16.02
N ALA A 31 9.16 14.65 -15.17
CA ALA A 31 7.74 14.44 -14.94
C ALA A 31 7.50 14.50 -13.42
N TYR A 32 6.47 15.20 -13.03
CA TYR A 32 6.07 15.33 -11.62
C TYR A 32 4.55 15.35 -11.50
N GLY A 33 4.07 15.00 -10.33
CA GLY A 33 2.64 14.96 -10.03
C GLY A 33 2.40 14.72 -8.55
N TYR A 34 1.15 14.80 -8.17
CA TYR A 34 0.72 14.42 -6.83
C TYR A 34 0.37 12.94 -6.82
N ILE A 35 1.03 12.19 -5.93
CA ILE A 35 0.64 10.81 -5.66
C ILE A 35 -0.33 10.88 -4.48
N PRO A 36 -1.59 10.42 -4.64
CA PRO A 36 -2.54 10.41 -3.53
C PRO A 36 -1.99 9.57 -2.39
N ALA A 37 -1.90 10.15 -1.20
CA ALA A 37 -1.55 9.46 0.02
C ALA A 37 -2.75 9.52 0.97
N TYR A 38 -3.27 8.37 1.35
CA TYR A 38 -4.41 8.27 2.25
C TYR A 38 -3.92 7.87 3.64
N SER A 39 -4.31 8.64 4.65
CA SER A 39 -4.09 8.30 6.06
C SER A 39 -4.89 7.08 6.52
N ARG A 40 -5.86 6.66 5.70
CA ARG A 40 -6.64 5.43 5.92
C ARG A 40 -6.75 4.70 4.59
N LEU A 41 -6.40 3.43 4.60
CA LEU A 41 -6.61 2.59 3.42
C LEU A 41 -8.09 2.30 3.28
N GLY A 42 -8.62 2.76 2.20
CA GLY A 42 -10.02 2.61 1.82
C GLY A 42 -10.39 3.67 0.80
N PRO A 43 -11.44 3.45 0.01
CA PRO A 43 -11.91 4.45 -0.92
C PRO A 43 -12.27 5.72 -0.16
N MET A 44 -11.96 6.88 -0.75
CA MET A 44 -12.52 8.13 -0.26
C MET A 44 -14.05 8.03 -0.27
N PRO A 45 -14.71 8.47 0.81
CA PRO A 45 -16.16 8.53 0.80
C PRO A 45 -16.59 9.46 -0.35
N THR A 46 -17.34 8.91 -1.28
CA THR A 46 -17.99 9.67 -2.33
C THR A 46 -19.40 10.02 -1.87
N SER A 47 -19.96 11.12 -2.39
CA SER A 47 -21.35 11.46 -2.06
C SER A 47 -22.27 10.29 -2.44
N PRO A 48 -23.26 9.93 -1.60
CA PRO A 48 -24.22 8.88 -1.93
C PRO A 48 -24.93 9.06 -3.28
N ASP A 49 -25.08 10.31 -3.72
CA ASP A 49 -25.70 10.68 -4.99
C ASP A 49 -24.71 10.71 -6.15
N SER A 50 -23.42 10.44 -5.89
CA SER A 50 -22.40 10.46 -6.94
C SER A 50 -22.46 9.20 -7.80
N ARG A 51 -22.14 9.37 -9.08
CA ARG A 51 -21.95 8.27 -10.04
C ARG A 51 -20.47 8.11 -10.38
N VAL A 52 -19.61 8.22 -9.38
CA VAL A 52 -18.15 8.25 -9.54
C VAL A 52 -17.55 6.97 -8.97
N LEU A 53 -16.86 6.23 -9.82
CA LEU A 53 -16.03 5.09 -9.42
C LEU A 53 -14.56 5.51 -9.40
N LEU A 54 -13.95 5.51 -8.23
CA LEU A 54 -12.50 5.70 -8.10
C LEU A 54 -11.78 4.41 -8.50
N VAL A 55 -10.67 4.54 -9.24
CA VAL A 55 -9.86 3.41 -9.70
C VAL A 55 -8.37 3.66 -9.44
N GLY A 56 -7.56 2.60 -9.42
CA GLY A 56 -6.12 2.68 -9.21
C GLY A 56 -5.76 3.36 -7.89
N ASP A 57 -4.81 4.26 -7.93
CA ASP A 57 -4.32 5.01 -6.76
C ASP A 57 -5.41 5.87 -6.13
N ALA A 58 -6.31 6.45 -6.93
CA ALA A 58 -7.44 7.23 -6.43
C ALA A 58 -8.39 6.41 -5.55
N ALA A 59 -8.46 5.09 -5.78
CA ALA A 59 -9.27 4.17 -4.98
C ALA A 59 -8.51 3.58 -3.80
N ALA A 60 -7.23 3.91 -3.60
CA ALA A 60 -6.35 3.30 -2.61
C ALA A 60 -6.34 1.75 -2.67
N ARG A 61 -6.31 1.18 -3.88
CA ARG A 61 -6.46 -0.25 -4.14
C ARG A 61 -5.15 -0.99 -4.37
N HIS A 62 -4.08 -0.49 -3.79
CA HIS A 62 -2.78 -1.16 -3.76
C HIS A 62 -2.14 -0.98 -2.39
N SER A 63 -1.21 -1.86 -2.07
CA SER A 63 -0.42 -1.71 -0.85
C SER A 63 0.72 -0.71 -1.10
N PRO A 64 0.78 0.38 -0.35
CA PRO A 64 1.94 1.28 -0.42
C PRO A 64 3.22 0.65 0.12
N LEU A 65 3.14 -0.46 0.84
CA LEU A 65 4.29 -1.22 1.31
C LEU A 65 5.06 -1.89 0.16
N THR A 66 4.33 -2.39 -0.84
CA THR A 66 4.93 -3.15 -1.95
C THR A 66 5.31 -2.27 -3.14
N PHE A 67 4.81 -1.04 -3.20
CA PHE A 67 4.98 -0.12 -4.33
C PHE A 67 4.55 -0.69 -5.69
N CYS A 68 3.71 -1.72 -5.69
CA CYS A 68 3.28 -2.46 -6.89
C CYS A 68 1.92 -2.01 -7.43
N GLY A 69 1.54 -0.75 -7.21
CA GLY A 69 0.26 -0.18 -7.66
C GLY A 69 -0.03 -0.39 -9.14
N PHE A 70 0.98 -0.28 -10.00
CA PHE A 70 0.82 -0.50 -11.43
C PHE A 70 0.40 -1.95 -11.76
N GLY A 71 1.05 -2.94 -11.16
CA GLY A 71 0.70 -4.36 -11.31
C GLY A 71 -0.71 -4.66 -10.80
N SER A 72 -1.06 -4.10 -9.65
CA SER A 72 -2.40 -4.22 -9.07
C SER A 72 -3.47 -3.59 -9.97
N MET A 73 -3.18 -2.44 -10.57
CA MET A 73 -4.07 -1.76 -11.51
C MET A 73 -4.30 -2.59 -12.77
N ILE A 74 -3.24 -3.14 -13.39
CA ILE A 74 -3.36 -4.01 -14.57
C ILE A 74 -4.20 -5.26 -14.24
N ARG A 75 -3.93 -5.91 -13.11
CA ARG A 75 -4.67 -7.11 -12.67
C ARG A 75 -6.16 -6.83 -12.47
N SER A 76 -6.48 -5.68 -11.89
CA SER A 76 -7.87 -5.27 -11.63
C SER A 76 -8.58 -4.68 -12.85
N PHE A 77 -7.86 -4.28 -13.89
CA PHE A 77 -8.42 -3.60 -15.06
C PHE A 77 -9.57 -4.35 -15.70
N TRP A 78 -9.35 -5.63 -16.05
CA TRP A 78 -10.37 -6.44 -16.72
C TRP A 78 -11.60 -6.71 -15.84
N PRO A 79 -11.48 -7.23 -14.62
CA PRO A 79 -12.64 -7.49 -13.77
C PRO A 79 -13.42 -6.22 -13.40
N VAL A 80 -12.73 -5.08 -13.23
CA VAL A 80 -13.39 -3.78 -12.99
C VAL A 80 -14.17 -3.35 -14.22
N SER A 81 -13.55 -3.39 -15.42
CA SER A 81 -14.20 -3.02 -16.67
C SER A 81 -15.45 -3.86 -16.93
N GLN A 82 -15.36 -5.18 -16.77
CA GLN A 82 -16.51 -6.08 -16.90
C GLN A 82 -17.59 -5.81 -15.85
N GLY A 83 -17.19 -5.46 -14.64
CA GLY A 83 -18.12 -5.07 -13.60
C GLY A 83 -18.88 -3.79 -13.92
N VAL A 84 -18.18 -2.77 -14.40
CA VAL A 84 -18.78 -1.48 -14.81
C VAL A 84 -19.73 -1.68 -15.98
N ILE A 85 -19.32 -2.45 -17.01
CA ILE A 85 -20.21 -2.74 -18.17
C ILE A 85 -21.52 -3.37 -17.68
N ARG A 86 -21.46 -4.38 -16.80
CA ARG A 86 -22.67 -5.02 -16.26
C ARG A 86 -23.56 -4.08 -15.44
N LEU A 87 -22.96 -3.10 -14.76
CA LEU A 87 -23.72 -2.09 -14.03
C LEU A 87 -24.40 -1.10 -15.00
N LEU A 88 -23.70 -0.71 -16.07
CA LEU A 88 -24.23 0.13 -17.14
C LEU A 88 -25.41 -0.54 -17.88
N GLU A 89 -25.27 -1.80 -18.27
CA GLU A 89 -26.32 -2.58 -18.93
C GLU A 89 -27.61 -2.70 -18.09
N LYS A 90 -27.47 -2.64 -16.76
CA LYS A 90 -28.59 -2.74 -15.80
C LYS A 90 -29.07 -1.39 -15.29
N ASP A 91 -28.51 -0.29 -15.78
CA ASP A 91 -28.72 1.08 -15.27
C ASP A 91 -28.54 1.18 -13.74
N ARG A 92 -27.54 0.45 -13.19
CA ARG A 92 -27.27 0.40 -11.76
C ARG A 92 -25.97 1.14 -11.44
N LEU A 93 -26.01 2.47 -11.53
CA LEU A 93 -24.84 3.34 -11.32
C LEU A 93 -24.94 4.14 -10.00
N ALA A 94 -25.83 3.75 -9.10
CA ALA A 94 -25.89 4.34 -7.77
C ALA A 94 -24.61 4.01 -6.99
N GLN A 95 -24.22 4.91 -6.09
CA GLN A 95 -22.97 4.76 -5.32
C GLN A 95 -22.85 3.41 -4.59
N PRO A 96 -23.92 2.85 -3.95
CA PRO A 96 -23.84 1.54 -3.33
C PRO A 96 -23.52 0.40 -4.30
N ASP A 97 -23.98 0.48 -5.56
CA ASP A 97 -23.67 -0.53 -6.57
C ASP A 97 -22.20 -0.47 -7.01
N LEU A 98 -21.67 0.73 -7.17
CA LEU A 98 -20.27 0.99 -7.51
C LEU A 98 -19.33 0.54 -6.38
N GLU A 99 -19.68 0.85 -5.13
CA GLU A 99 -18.92 0.38 -3.96
C GLU A 99 -19.00 -1.14 -3.80
N GLY A 100 -20.18 -1.72 -4.06
CA GLY A 100 -20.38 -3.16 -4.06
C GLY A 100 -19.53 -3.89 -5.11
N LEU A 101 -19.19 -3.24 -6.23
CA LEU A 101 -18.25 -3.77 -7.20
C LEU A 101 -16.87 -3.95 -6.58
N TRP A 102 -16.33 -2.91 -5.93
CA TRP A 102 -15.04 -3.00 -5.27
C TRP A 102 -15.02 -4.02 -4.12
N ALA A 103 -16.07 -4.07 -3.31
CA ALA A 103 -16.15 -5.04 -2.19
C ALA A 103 -16.00 -6.49 -2.65
N ARG A 104 -16.44 -6.80 -3.87
CA ARG A 104 -16.31 -8.13 -4.48
C ARG A 104 -14.93 -8.39 -5.10
N LEU A 105 -14.27 -7.35 -5.60
CA LEU A 105 -13.01 -7.47 -6.34
C LEU A 105 -11.77 -7.26 -5.48
N GLU A 106 -11.94 -6.77 -4.25
CA GLU A 106 -10.83 -6.48 -3.35
C GLU A 106 -10.14 -7.75 -2.86
N PRO A 107 -8.83 -7.92 -3.12
CA PRO A 107 -8.08 -9.04 -2.59
C PRO A 107 -8.13 -9.05 -1.06
N PRO A 108 -8.39 -10.19 -0.41
CA PRO A 108 -8.39 -10.28 1.07
C PRO A 108 -7.07 -9.84 1.70
N ALA A 109 -5.95 -10.12 1.03
CA ALA A 109 -4.61 -9.73 1.46
C ALA A 109 -4.48 -8.20 1.60
N LEU A 110 -5.06 -7.42 0.70
CA LEU A 110 -4.97 -5.96 0.71
C LEU A 110 -5.53 -5.36 2.01
N LYS A 111 -6.59 -5.93 2.56
CA LYS A 111 -7.18 -5.48 3.82
C LYS A 111 -6.26 -5.67 5.03
N VAL A 112 -5.46 -6.72 5.01
CA VAL A 112 -4.50 -7.03 6.08
C VAL A 112 -3.24 -6.19 5.91
N MET A 113 -2.73 -6.11 4.67
CA MET A 113 -1.55 -5.30 4.36
C MET A 113 -1.83 -3.81 4.57
N GLY A 114 -3.06 -3.37 4.38
CA GLY A 114 -3.50 -2.03 4.71
C GLY A 114 -3.28 -1.61 6.16
N GLY A 115 -3.37 -2.55 7.09
CA GLY A 115 -3.03 -2.31 8.48
C GLY A 115 -1.53 -2.04 8.69
N LEU A 116 -0.66 -2.77 7.98
CA LEU A 116 0.79 -2.53 8.03
C LEU A 116 1.17 -1.13 7.52
N THR A 117 0.45 -0.63 6.54
CA THR A 117 0.69 0.70 5.99
C THR A 117 0.40 1.81 7.01
N LEU A 118 -0.64 1.65 7.82
CA LEU A 118 -0.92 2.60 8.91
C LEU A 118 0.24 2.68 9.90
N MET A 119 0.94 1.57 10.08
CA MET A 119 2.10 1.49 10.96
C MET A 119 3.33 2.22 10.39
N MET A 120 3.37 2.45 9.08
CA MET A 120 4.47 3.13 8.39
C MET A 120 4.22 4.63 8.23
N MET A 121 3.02 5.12 8.54
CA MET A 121 2.70 6.54 8.43
C MET A 121 3.06 7.26 9.72
N PRO A 122 3.79 8.39 9.65
CA PRO A 122 3.97 9.24 10.82
C PRO A 122 2.62 9.80 11.27
N PRO A 123 2.37 9.92 12.59
CA PRO A 123 1.16 10.54 13.08
C PRO A 123 1.04 11.97 12.56
N PRO A 124 -0.17 12.48 12.28
CA PRO A 124 -0.39 13.85 11.87
C PRO A 124 0.22 14.81 12.90
N GLY A 125 1.12 15.70 12.47
CA GLY A 125 1.81 16.65 13.35
C GLY A 125 3.00 16.09 14.14
N GLY A 126 3.30 14.80 14.00
CA GLY A 126 4.51 14.20 14.53
C GLY A 126 5.73 14.62 13.71
N ALA A 127 6.78 15.12 14.38
CA ALA A 127 8.08 15.22 13.76
C ALA A 127 8.52 13.80 13.38
N LEU A 128 9.09 13.62 12.19
CA LEU A 128 9.87 12.42 11.88
C LEU A 128 11.14 12.49 12.74
N GLU A 129 11.02 12.04 13.98
CA GLU A 129 12.14 12.06 14.93
C GLU A 129 13.26 11.14 14.45
N GLU A 130 12.95 10.15 13.62
CA GLU A 130 13.94 9.24 13.03
C GLU A 130 13.60 8.97 11.56
N PRO A 131 14.16 9.72 10.60
CA PRO A 131 13.95 9.46 9.18
C PRO A 131 14.44 8.08 8.72
N ASP A 132 15.32 7.45 9.49
CA ASP A 132 15.88 6.13 9.18
C ASP A 132 14.96 4.98 9.63
N GLY A 133 14.02 5.21 10.55
CA GLY A 133 13.13 4.16 11.06
C GLY A 133 12.26 3.50 9.98
N ILE A 134 11.83 4.25 8.96
CA ILE A 134 11.09 3.70 7.82
C ILE A 134 12.03 2.85 6.95
N ASN A 135 13.27 3.29 6.73
CA ASN A 135 14.26 2.55 5.95
C ASN A 135 14.62 1.24 6.64
N GLU A 136 14.84 1.26 7.95
CA GLU A 136 15.07 0.06 8.76
C GLU A 136 13.90 -0.93 8.67
N LEU A 137 12.67 -0.43 8.77
CA LEU A 137 11.46 -1.25 8.63
C LEU A 137 11.35 -1.89 7.25
N LEU A 138 11.63 -1.13 6.19
CA LEU A 138 11.60 -1.63 4.82
C LEU A 138 12.70 -2.65 4.57
N ASP A 139 13.93 -2.38 5.03
CA ASP A 139 15.06 -3.29 4.90
C ASP A 139 14.78 -4.61 5.60
N ASP A 140 14.29 -4.59 6.82
CA ASP A 140 13.88 -5.77 7.56
C ASP A 140 12.74 -6.53 6.87
N ALA A 141 11.73 -5.82 6.36
CA ALA A 141 10.64 -6.43 5.64
C ALA A 141 11.11 -7.16 4.38
N PHE A 142 11.94 -6.51 3.56
CA PHE A 142 12.47 -7.14 2.34
C PHE A 142 13.47 -8.25 2.63
N ALA A 143 14.32 -8.11 3.65
CA ALA A 143 15.22 -9.18 4.09
C ALA A 143 14.44 -10.39 4.60
N THR A 144 13.36 -10.18 5.33
CA THR A 144 12.48 -11.25 5.79
C THR A 144 11.79 -11.94 4.62
N LEU A 145 11.25 -11.17 3.66
CA LEU A 145 10.63 -11.73 2.45
C LEU A 145 11.61 -12.55 1.63
N ALA A 146 12.84 -12.07 1.45
CA ALA A 146 13.88 -12.81 0.77
C ALA A 146 14.19 -14.15 1.48
N GLY A 147 14.20 -14.16 2.81
CA GLY A 147 14.38 -15.37 3.62
C GLY A 147 13.23 -16.37 3.55
N LEU A 148 12.01 -15.93 3.20
CA LEU A 148 10.85 -16.80 2.98
C LEU A 148 10.82 -17.48 1.62
N GLY A 149 11.68 -17.04 0.69
CA GLY A 149 11.83 -17.57 -0.65
C GLY A 149 11.02 -16.85 -1.72
N GLU A 150 11.39 -17.11 -2.97
CA GLU A 150 10.90 -16.38 -4.14
C GLU A 150 9.37 -16.39 -4.28
N LYS A 151 8.72 -17.52 -4.03
CA LYS A 151 7.26 -17.64 -4.12
C LYS A 151 6.55 -16.71 -3.12
N ALA A 152 7.02 -16.66 -1.88
CA ALA A 152 6.47 -15.77 -0.86
C ALA A 152 6.73 -14.31 -1.20
N TYR A 153 7.94 -14.01 -1.65
CA TYR A 153 8.33 -12.66 -2.10
C TYR A 153 7.43 -12.18 -3.24
N ALA A 154 7.23 -12.98 -4.27
CA ALA A 154 6.36 -12.66 -5.41
C ALA A 154 4.90 -12.45 -4.97
N ALA A 155 4.37 -13.31 -4.08
CA ALA A 155 3.02 -13.18 -3.58
C ALA A 155 2.78 -11.86 -2.83
N PHE A 156 3.78 -11.40 -2.04
CA PHE A 156 3.71 -10.10 -1.39
C PHE A 156 3.73 -8.95 -2.40
N LEU A 157 4.61 -8.99 -3.41
CA LEU A 157 4.66 -7.96 -4.45
C LEU A 157 3.40 -7.91 -5.30
N GLN A 158 2.70 -9.02 -5.43
CA GLN A 158 1.46 -9.14 -6.19
C GLN A 158 0.20 -8.85 -5.38
N ASP A 159 0.31 -8.54 -4.08
CA ASP A 159 -0.81 -8.41 -3.15
C ASP A 159 -1.69 -9.68 -3.10
N GLU A 160 -1.10 -10.86 -3.32
CA GLU A 160 -1.76 -12.18 -3.35
C GLU A 160 -1.30 -13.09 -2.20
N VAL A 161 -0.76 -12.52 -1.16
CA VAL A 161 -0.25 -13.28 -0.01
C VAL A 161 -1.39 -14.01 0.70
N ASP A 162 -1.17 -15.29 0.98
CA ASP A 162 -2.04 -16.08 1.84
C ASP A 162 -1.79 -15.84 3.33
N ALA A 163 -2.75 -16.25 4.17
CA ALA A 163 -2.66 -15.99 5.61
C ALA A 163 -1.45 -16.68 6.26
N SER A 164 -1.08 -17.88 5.82
CA SER A 164 0.05 -18.62 6.38
C SER A 164 1.37 -17.94 6.07
N THR A 165 1.55 -17.52 4.83
CA THR A 165 2.72 -16.76 4.38
C THR A 165 2.81 -15.41 5.08
N PHE A 166 1.66 -14.73 5.27
CA PHE A 166 1.61 -13.48 6.02
C PHE A 166 2.03 -13.65 7.48
N VAL A 167 1.51 -14.67 8.17
CA VAL A 167 1.91 -14.96 9.57
C VAL A 167 3.40 -15.30 9.67
N ARG A 168 3.91 -16.13 8.75
CA ARG A 168 5.35 -16.45 8.69
C ARG A 168 6.20 -15.19 8.49
N PHE A 169 5.75 -14.29 7.64
CA PHE A 169 6.40 -12.99 7.44
C PHE A 169 6.41 -12.19 8.74
N MET A 170 5.26 -12.03 9.40
CA MET A 170 5.15 -11.27 10.65
C MET A 170 6.04 -11.84 11.76
N LEU A 171 6.05 -13.16 11.91
CA LEU A 171 6.90 -13.83 12.91
C LEU A 171 8.39 -13.70 12.56
N GLY A 172 8.73 -13.87 11.31
CA GLY A 172 10.12 -13.74 10.83
C GLY A 172 10.67 -12.33 11.06
N ALA A 173 9.90 -11.32 10.69
CA ALA A 173 10.27 -9.94 10.87
C ALA A 173 10.34 -9.55 12.36
N ALA A 174 9.37 -9.96 13.17
CA ALA A 174 9.39 -9.72 14.61
C ALA A 174 10.57 -10.41 15.32
N SER A 175 11.04 -11.55 14.83
CA SER A 175 12.20 -12.25 15.40
C SER A 175 13.53 -11.58 15.05
N ARG A 176 13.62 -10.94 13.88
CA ARG A 176 14.82 -10.24 13.41
C ARG A 176 15.01 -8.89 14.12
N HIS A 177 13.94 -8.09 14.17
CA HIS A 177 13.97 -6.73 14.69
C HIS A 177 12.78 -6.43 15.61
N PRO A 178 12.74 -7.03 16.82
CA PRO A 178 11.61 -6.82 17.74
C PRO A 178 11.42 -5.37 18.17
N ALA A 179 12.49 -4.57 18.15
CA ALA A 179 12.44 -3.14 18.48
C ALA A 179 11.65 -2.33 17.45
N VAL A 180 11.80 -2.65 16.16
CA VAL A 180 11.07 -2.00 15.07
C VAL A 180 9.57 -2.23 15.23
N TYR A 181 9.17 -3.46 15.50
CA TYR A 181 7.76 -3.79 15.72
C TYR A 181 7.17 -3.10 16.94
N ARG A 182 7.94 -2.95 18.02
CA ARG A 182 7.49 -2.20 19.19
C ARG A 182 7.23 -0.73 18.83
N LYS A 183 8.11 -0.09 18.08
CA LYS A 183 7.92 1.28 17.58
C LYS A 183 6.66 1.36 16.69
N VAL A 184 6.50 0.44 15.76
CA VAL A 184 5.36 0.34 14.85
C VAL A 184 4.04 0.23 15.62
N PHE A 185 3.95 -0.69 16.59
CA PHE A 185 2.74 -0.86 17.39
C PHE A 185 2.47 0.34 18.33
N ALA A 186 3.49 1.07 18.75
CA ALA A 186 3.33 2.28 19.55
C ALA A 186 2.58 3.40 18.80
N HIS A 187 2.57 3.38 17.46
CA HIS A 187 1.85 4.35 16.65
C HIS A 187 0.37 3.99 16.40
N LEU A 188 -0.06 2.80 16.80
CA LEU A 188 -1.45 2.39 16.69
C LEU A 188 -2.23 2.74 17.95
N THR A 189 -3.39 3.35 17.76
CA THR A 189 -4.35 3.42 18.87
C THR A 189 -4.87 2.01 19.21
N PRO A 190 -5.27 1.74 20.47
CA PRO A 190 -5.84 0.44 20.84
C PRO A 190 -7.01 0.01 19.96
N ALA A 191 -7.85 0.96 19.51
CA ALA A 191 -8.97 0.69 18.62
C ALA A 191 -8.53 0.28 17.21
N GLU A 192 -7.43 0.83 16.71
CA GLU A 192 -6.85 0.46 15.43
C GLU A 192 -6.21 -0.92 15.51
N ALA A 193 -5.47 -1.20 16.58
CA ALA A 193 -4.87 -2.51 16.82
C ALA A 193 -5.96 -3.60 16.89
N VAL A 194 -7.02 -3.38 17.65
CA VAL A 194 -8.15 -4.34 17.75
C VAL A 194 -8.82 -4.54 16.39
N ARG A 195 -9.08 -3.47 15.65
CA ARG A 195 -9.66 -3.57 14.29
C ARG A 195 -8.77 -4.34 13.34
N TRP A 196 -7.46 -4.12 13.40
CA TRP A 196 -6.49 -4.84 12.58
C TRP A 196 -6.43 -6.32 12.93
N LEU A 197 -6.35 -6.66 14.23
CA LEU A 197 -6.38 -8.04 14.70
C LEU A 197 -7.68 -8.76 14.30
N ALA A 198 -8.83 -8.07 14.38
CA ALA A 198 -10.11 -8.63 13.93
C ALA A 198 -10.13 -8.88 12.41
N ARG A 199 -9.49 -8.03 11.60
CA ARG A 199 -9.32 -8.27 10.16
C ARG A 199 -8.40 -9.45 9.89
N LEU A 200 -7.28 -9.54 10.61
CA LEU A 200 -6.34 -10.65 10.52
C LEU A 200 -7.02 -11.99 10.89
N ALA A 201 -7.81 -12.02 11.96
CA ALA A 201 -8.55 -13.21 12.35
C ALA A 201 -9.61 -13.63 11.33
N ARG A 202 -10.20 -12.66 10.59
CA ARG A 202 -11.14 -12.91 9.49
C ARG A 202 -10.46 -13.19 8.15
N PHE A 203 -9.17 -13.00 8.09
CA PHE A 203 -8.36 -13.34 6.93
C PHE A 203 -8.34 -14.85 6.85
N ARG A 204 -9.35 -15.39 6.17
CA ARG A 204 -9.61 -16.83 6.12
C ARG A 204 -8.41 -17.57 5.56
N TRP A 205 -7.99 -18.54 6.32
CA TRP A 205 -7.11 -19.62 5.93
C TRP A 205 -7.80 -20.38 4.77
N ARG A 206 -7.70 -19.85 3.56
CA ARG A 206 -8.09 -20.63 2.37
C ARG A 206 -6.94 -21.58 2.09
N ALA A 207 -7.19 -22.83 2.39
CA ALA A 207 -6.41 -23.96 1.93
C ALA A 207 -6.44 -24.04 0.41
#